data_0e6cd5ee195155f940c7af15a65bd564
#
_entry.id   0e6cd5ee195155f940c7af15a65bd564
#
_cell.length_a   1.000
_cell.length_b   1.000
_cell.length_c   1.000
_cell.angle_alpha   90.00
_cell.angle_beta   90.00
_cell.angle_gamma   90.00
#
_symmetry.space_group_name_H-M   'P 1'
#
loop_
_entity.id
_entity.type
_entity.pdbx_description
1 polymer ?
#
loop_
_entity_poly.entity_id
_entity_poly.type
_entity_poly.pdbx_seq_one_letter_code
_entity_poly.pdbx_strand_id
1 'polypeptide(L)'
;LMETAAIGGTPKGGIKRLSLSDEDRRVRDWFRRECEALGCTVHVDTAGNMYAIRPGKDMSRKPIAMGSHLDTQPTGGKFDGVLGVLGGLEVLKTLHQAGYETNSPIA
;
A
#
# COMPACT_ATOMS: atom_id res chain seq x y z
N LEU A 1 7.09 5.46 6.42
CA LEU A 1 8.19 5.32 5.44
C LEU A 1 9.37 4.52 5.97
N MET A 2 9.82 4.80 7.19
CA MET A 2 11.03 4.14 7.72
C MET A 2 10.81 2.67 8.05
N GLU A 3 9.61 2.26 8.43
CA GLU A 3 9.28 0.84 8.63
C GLU A 3 9.46 0.04 7.32
N THR A 4 8.93 0.57 6.22
CA THR A 4 9.09 -0.09 4.91
C THR A 4 10.52 -0.04 4.42
N ALA A 5 11.27 1.01 4.73
CA ALA A 5 12.68 1.14 4.39
C ALA A 5 13.57 0.09 5.09
N ALA A 6 13.13 -0.46 6.23
CA ALA A 6 13.84 -1.53 6.92
C ALA A 6 13.68 -2.89 6.23
N ILE A 7 12.61 -3.07 5.42
CA ILE A 7 12.34 -4.33 4.71
C ILE A 7 13.16 -4.35 3.42
N GLY A 8 14.24 -5.12 3.40
CA GLY A 8 15.16 -5.19 2.28
C GLY A 8 16.22 -4.09 2.26
N GLY A 9 16.42 -3.39 3.37
CA GLY A 9 17.44 -2.34 3.49
C GLY A 9 18.85 -2.85 3.20
N THR A 10 19.66 -2.02 2.53
CA THR A 10 21.05 -2.33 2.19
C THR A 10 22.01 -1.54 3.07
N PRO A 11 23.31 -1.99 3.18
CA PRO A 11 24.30 -1.25 3.98
C PRO A 11 24.53 0.19 3.54
N LYS A 12 24.28 0.51 2.27
CA LYS A 12 24.43 1.87 1.72
C LYS A 12 23.18 2.73 1.89
N GLY A 13 22.17 2.25 2.61
CA GLY A 13 20.93 2.97 2.85
C GLY A 13 19.89 2.89 1.75
N GLY A 14 20.12 2.09 0.71
CA GLY A 14 19.15 1.80 -0.33
C GLY A 14 18.25 0.61 0.01
N ILE A 15 17.48 0.15 -0.95
CA ILE A 15 16.57 -0.99 -0.82
C ILE A 15 16.82 -2.01 -1.93
N LYS A 16 16.84 -3.28 -1.55
CA LYS A 16 16.79 -4.41 -2.47
C LYS A 16 15.54 -5.22 -2.14
N ARG A 17 14.47 -5.00 -2.89
CA ARG A 17 13.16 -5.62 -2.65
C ARG A 17 12.52 -5.95 -4.00
N LEU A 18 13.08 -6.95 -4.66
CA LEU A 18 12.59 -7.38 -5.97
C LEU A 18 11.20 -7.98 -5.87
N SER A 19 10.40 -7.79 -6.91
CA SER A 19 9.10 -8.41 -7.04
C SER A 19 9.19 -9.93 -6.85
N LEU A 20 8.25 -10.50 -6.12
CA LEU A 20 8.17 -11.93 -5.79
C LEU A 20 9.29 -12.46 -4.88
N SER A 21 10.12 -11.59 -4.31
CA SER A 21 11.11 -11.96 -3.30
C SER A 21 10.46 -12.09 -1.91
N ASP A 22 11.21 -12.64 -0.94
CA ASP A 22 10.75 -12.70 0.45
C ASP A 22 10.57 -11.32 1.05
N GLU A 23 11.43 -10.37 0.68
CA GLU A 23 11.33 -8.98 1.09
C GLU A 23 10.04 -8.33 0.54
N ASP A 24 9.71 -8.60 -0.72
CA ASP A 24 8.46 -8.13 -1.33
C ASP A 24 7.25 -8.71 -0.58
N ARG A 25 7.27 -10.01 -0.29
CA ARG A 25 6.23 -10.66 0.50
C ARG A 25 6.05 -9.98 1.86
N ARG A 26 7.13 -9.68 2.56
CA ARG A 26 7.09 -9.03 3.87
C ARG A 26 6.47 -7.66 3.83
N VAL A 27 6.81 -6.82 2.85
CA VAL A 27 6.22 -5.49 2.71
C VAL A 27 4.76 -5.58 2.29
N ARG A 28 4.39 -6.54 1.45
CA ARG A 28 3.00 -6.78 1.06
C ARG A 28 2.15 -7.22 2.25
N ASP A 29 2.67 -8.10 3.10
CA ASP A 29 2.00 -8.52 4.32
C ASP A 29 1.83 -7.35 5.30
N TRP A 30 2.84 -6.50 5.43
CA TRP A 30 2.76 -5.27 6.21
C TRP A 30 1.65 -4.35 5.69
N PHE A 31 1.62 -4.10 4.39
CA PHE A 31 0.60 -3.26 3.75
C PHE A 31 -0.81 -3.80 4.00
N ARG A 32 -0.99 -5.10 3.85
CA ARG A 32 -2.27 -5.77 4.13
C ARG A 32 -2.72 -5.50 5.57
N ARG A 33 -1.85 -5.72 6.54
CA ARG A 33 -2.18 -5.49 7.95
C ARG A 33 -2.58 -4.04 8.23
N GLU A 34 -1.84 -3.09 7.68
CA GLU A 34 -2.15 -1.66 7.84
C GLU A 34 -3.51 -1.30 7.26
N CYS A 35 -3.82 -1.79 6.06
CA CYS A 35 -5.10 -1.52 5.41
C CYS A 35 -6.28 -2.20 6.12
N GLU A 36 -6.11 -3.44 6.54
CA GLU A 36 -7.16 -4.16 7.28
C GLU A 36 -7.45 -3.50 8.62
N ALA A 37 -6.45 -2.98 9.30
CA ALA A 37 -6.61 -2.21 10.54
C ALA A 37 -7.41 -0.93 10.34
N LEU A 38 -7.44 -0.39 9.12
CA LEU A 38 -8.24 0.78 8.75
C LEU A 38 -9.63 0.42 8.20
N GLY A 39 -10.03 -0.84 8.30
CA GLY A 39 -11.34 -1.31 7.84
C GLY A 39 -11.42 -1.57 6.34
N CYS A 40 -10.29 -1.61 5.63
CA CYS A 40 -10.27 -1.95 4.22
C CYS A 40 -10.36 -3.46 4.00
N THR A 41 -10.92 -3.86 2.86
CA THR A 41 -10.84 -5.23 2.36
C THR A 41 -9.70 -5.31 1.36
N VAL A 42 -8.82 -6.30 1.49
CA VAL A 42 -7.65 -6.46 0.62
C VAL A 42 -7.87 -7.61 -0.35
N HIS A 43 -7.67 -7.33 -1.63
CA HIS A 43 -7.78 -8.29 -2.72
C HIS A 43 -6.48 -8.36 -3.51
N VAL A 44 -6.18 -9.53 -4.06
CA VAL A 44 -5.03 -9.74 -4.94
C VAL A 44 -5.57 -10.33 -6.24
N ASP A 45 -5.24 -9.71 -7.37
CA ASP A 45 -5.66 -10.22 -8.68
C ASP A 45 -4.74 -11.34 -9.20
N THR A 46 -5.06 -11.87 -10.37
CA THR A 46 -4.29 -12.98 -10.97
C THR A 46 -2.88 -12.55 -11.41
N ALA A 47 -2.63 -11.26 -11.60
CA ALA A 47 -1.30 -10.72 -11.91
C ALA A 47 -0.49 -10.40 -10.64
N GLY A 48 -1.10 -10.54 -9.45
CA GLY A 48 -0.44 -10.26 -8.20
C GLY A 48 -0.59 -8.82 -7.70
N ASN A 49 -1.38 -7.98 -8.36
CA ASN A 49 -1.65 -6.63 -7.88
C ASN A 49 -2.52 -6.67 -6.63
N MET A 50 -2.17 -5.87 -5.63
CA MET A 50 -2.94 -5.74 -4.39
C MET A 50 -3.84 -4.51 -4.44
N TYR A 51 -5.06 -4.69 -3.98
CA TYR A 51 -6.05 -3.63 -3.86
C TYR A 51 -6.62 -3.61 -2.44
N ALA A 52 -6.47 -2.48 -1.77
CA ALA A 52 -7.15 -2.24 -0.50
C ALA A 52 -8.36 -1.36 -0.77
N ILE A 53 -9.55 -1.85 -0.49
CA ILE A 53 -10.80 -1.14 -0.78
C ILE A 53 -11.40 -0.63 0.52
N ARG A 54 -11.50 0.68 0.63
CA ARG A 54 -12.24 1.34 1.69
C ARG A 54 -13.69 1.52 1.24
N PRO A 55 -14.69 1.04 2.00
CA PRO A 55 -16.09 1.19 1.61
C PRO A 55 -16.50 2.65 1.48
N GLY A 56 -17.39 2.94 0.53
CA GLY A 56 -18.07 4.20 0.41
C GLY A 56 -19.55 4.08 0.78
N LYS A 57 -20.26 5.19 0.83
CA LYS A 57 -21.70 5.19 1.09
C LYS A 57 -22.48 4.46 -0.02
N ASP A 58 -22.01 4.55 -1.25
CA ASP A 58 -22.63 3.93 -2.44
C ASP A 58 -21.63 2.98 -3.08
N MET A 59 -21.77 1.68 -2.78
CA MET A 59 -20.89 0.63 -3.30
C MET A 59 -21.15 0.31 -4.78
N SER A 60 -22.20 0.85 -5.39
CA SER A 60 -22.45 0.73 -6.82
C SER A 60 -21.58 1.67 -7.66
N ARG A 61 -21.01 2.70 -7.03
CA ARG A 61 -20.09 3.60 -7.70
C ARG A 61 -18.73 2.96 -7.92
N LYS A 62 -18.09 3.33 -9.01
CA LYS A 62 -16.71 2.94 -9.25
C LYS A 62 -15.79 3.56 -8.20
N PRO A 63 -14.80 2.82 -7.71
CA PRO A 63 -13.88 3.37 -6.73
C PRO A 63 -12.99 4.47 -7.33
N ILE A 64 -12.60 5.41 -6.47
CA ILE A 64 -11.50 6.34 -6.78
C ILE A 64 -10.21 5.59 -6.44
N ALA A 65 -9.33 5.45 -7.41
CA ALA A 65 -8.11 4.67 -7.25
C ALA A 65 -6.89 5.55 -7.03
N MET A 66 -6.02 5.11 -6.13
CA MET A 66 -4.68 5.65 -5.89
C MET A 66 -3.71 4.49 -5.90
N GLY A 67 -2.49 4.69 -6.32
CA GLY A 67 -1.56 3.57 -6.26
C GLY A 67 -0.16 3.89 -6.76
N SER A 68 0.71 2.94 -6.51
CA SER A 68 2.09 2.91 -6.96
C SER A 68 2.59 1.47 -6.81
N HIS A 69 3.86 1.27 -6.46
CA HIS A 69 4.44 -0.07 -6.27
C HIS A 69 5.26 -0.15 -4.99
N LEU A 70 5.42 -1.36 -4.47
CA LEU A 70 6.17 -1.65 -3.24
C LEU A 70 7.51 -2.32 -3.52
N ASP A 71 7.63 -2.99 -4.65
CA ASP A 71 8.88 -3.62 -5.09
C ASP A 71 9.89 -2.59 -5.55
N THR A 72 11.14 -2.99 -5.62
CA THR A 72 12.24 -2.11 -6.04
C THR A 72 13.14 -2.80 -7.04
N GLN A 73 14.02 -2.02 -7.67
CA GLN A 73 15.16 -2.53 -8.41
C GLN A 73 16.18 -3.15 -7.43
N PRO A 74 17.19 -3.92 -7.93
CA PRO A 74 18.21 -4.52 -7.05
C PRO A 74 18.95 -3.51 -6.16
N THR A 75 19.07 -2.26 -6.63
CA THR A 75 19.67 -1.14 -5.88
C THR A 75 18.76 0.07 -5.98
N GLY A 76 17.59 -0.03 -5.34
CA GLY A 76 16.57 1.02 -5.37
C GLY A 76 16.73 2.03 -4.24
N GLY A 77 16.09 3.20 -4.41
CA GLY A 77 15.95 4.18 -3.34
C GLY A 77 14.90 3.75 -2.32
N LYS A 78 15.04 4.23 -1.08
CA LYS A 78 14.10 3.92 0.02
C LYS A 78 12.66 4.31 -0.28
N PHE A 79 12.48 5.33 -1.11
CA PHE A 79 11.19 5.97 -1.34
C PHE A 79 10.66 5.76 -2.75
N ASP A 80 11.41 5.06 -3.59
CA ASP A 80 10.98 4.76 -4.96
C ASP A 80 9.76 3.86 -4.95
N GLY A 81 8.69 4.32 -5.58
CA GLY A 81 7.40 3.63 -5.62
C GLY A 81 6.62 3.65 -4.30
N VAL A 82 7.28 3.33 -3.20
CA VAL A 82 6.64 3.22 -1.88
C VAL A 82 6.05 4.55 -1.40
N LEU A 83 6.62 5.68 -1.79
CA LEU A 83 6.08 6.98 -1.41
C LEU A 83 4.64 7.16 -1.90
N GLY A 84 4.35 6.75 -3.13
CA GLY A 84 2.99 6.82 -3.67
C GLY A 84 2.01 5.92 -2.94
N VAL A 85 2.43 4.69 -2.62
CA VAL A 85 1.60 3.75 -1.84
C VAL A 85 1.32 4.29 -0.43
N LEU A 86 2.35 4.77 0.25
CA LEU A 86 2.20 5.29 1.61
C LEU A 86 1.44 6.62 1.65
N GLY A 87 1.54 7.43 0.59
CA GLY A 87 0.69 8.61 0.42
C GLY A 87 -0.79 8.24 0.39
N GLY A 88 -1.14 7.20 -0.38
CA GLY A 88 -2.49 6.65 -0.42
C GLY A 88 -2.93 6.10 0.93
N LEU A 89 -2.06 5.34 1.60
CA LEU A 89 -2.33 4.81 2.94
C LEU A 89 -2.58 5.93 3.95
N GLU A 90 -1.82 7.01 3.88
CA GLU A 90 -2.01 8.18 4.75
C GLU A 90 -3.36 8.86 4.51
N VAL A 91 -3.81 8.93 3.26
CA VAL A 91 -5.16 9.43 2.94
C VAL A 91 -6.22 8.57 3.61
N LEU A 92 -6.13 7.24 3.48
CA LEU A 92 -7.07 6.31 4.11
C LEU A 92 -7.07 6.46 5.63
N LYS A 93 -5.89 6.58 6.21
CA LYS A 93 -5.71 6.75 7.66
C LYS A 93 -6.34 8.04 8.15
N THR A 94 -6.13 9.14 7.43
CA THR A 94 -6.70 10.45 7.76
C THR A 94 -8.23 10.42 7.69
N LEU A 95 -8.80 9.84 6.65
CA LEU A 95 -10.26 9.69 6.53
C LEU A 95 -10.84 8.81 7.64
N HIS A 96 -10.15 7.73 7.98
CA HIS A 96 -10.57 6.82 9.04
C HIS A 96 -10.57 7.52 10.41
N GLN A 97 -9.49 8.24 10.74
CA GLN A 97 -9.37 8.97 12.01
C GLN A 97 -10.39 10.11 12.12
N ALA A 98 -10.71 10.76 11.02
CA ALA A 98 -11.72 11.83 10.99
C ALA A 98 -13.16 11.29 11.00
N GLY A 99 -13.36 9.98 10.84
CA GLY A 99 -14.68 9.37 10.71
C GLY A 99 -15.43 9.82 9.46
N TYR A 100 -14.71 10.25 8.43
CA TYR A 100 -15.31 10.76 7.20
C TYR A 100 -15.70 9.63 6.26
N GLU A 101 -16.96 9.62 5.82
CA GLU A 101 -17.45 8.67 4.82
C GLU A 101 -17.46 9.31 3.44
N THR A 102 -16.80 8.66 2.49
CA THR A 102 -16.82 9.08 1.08
C THR A 102 -18.05 8.51 0.36
N ASN A 103 -18.51 9.19 -0.69
CA ASN A 103 -19.64 8.68 -1.49
C ASN A 103 -19.22 7.43 -2.27
N SER A 104 -18.09 7.49 -2.96
CA SER A 104 -17.53 6.35 -3.69
C SER A 104 -16.56 5.57 -2.81
N PRO A 105 -16.37 4.25 -3.06
CA PRO A 105 -15.25 3.52 -2.47
C PRO A 105 -13.91 4.13 -2.88
N ILE A 106 -12.87 3.89 -2.09
CA ILE A 106 -11.49 4.25 -2.41
C ILE A 106 -10.67 2.97 -2.49
N ALA A 107 -9.87 2.85 -3.53
CA ALA A 107 -9.01 1.69 -3.75
C ALA A 107 -7.54 2.09 -3.85
#